data_feb397716465f48d17c8d26bdf26d4e0
#
_entry.id   feb397716465f48d17c8d26bdf26d4e0
#
_cell.length_a   1.000
_cell.length_b   1.000
_cell.length_c   1.000
_cell.angle_alpha   90.00
_cell.angle_beta   90.00
_cell.angle_gamma   90.00
#
_symmetry.space_group_name_H-M   'P 1'
#
loop_
_entity.id
_entity.type
_entity.pdbx_description
1 polymer ?
#
loop_
_entity_poly.entity_id
_entity_poly.type
_entity_poly.pdbx_seq_one_letter_code
_entity_poly.pdbx_strand_id
1 'polypeptide(L)'
;TITRFDTSDLDCRIGGEVKEFDIEEYISIKEARRMDLFMHYGVAAALQAIADAKLDDAPHLDKTRVGVIIGSGIGGISNIQAVLLGLEKEEIKRVSPFFIPGTISNLIAGNIAIMKGYQGVNYSISSACTTGTHSIGDSFLMIQSGRIDVAVTGGSECPISPLGLMGFAATRALSLRNDDPEGASRPWDVDRNGFVIGEGAGVLVLEEYEHAKARNAHIYAELLGYGASADAYHITAPLPDGSGAALGMRNALQDAGIKPMDVDYI
;
A
#
# COMPACT_ATOMS: atom_id res chain seq x y z
N THR A 1 18.37 9.83 6.95
CA THR A 1 18.78 8.91 8.04
C THR A 1 17.56 8.51 8.84
N ILE A 2 17.47 7.23 9.24
CA ILE A 2 16.43 6.71 10.12
C ILE A 2 16.60 7.32 11.50
N THR A 3 15.51 7.72 12.13
CA THR A 3 15.51 8.42 13.43
C THR A 3 14.69 7.70 14.51
N ARG A 4 13.87 6.73 14.14
CA ARG A 4 12.93 6.04 15.05
C ARG A 4 13.62 5.07 16.01
N PHE A 5 14.79 4.56 15.64
CA PHE A 5 15.61 3.66 16.46
C PHE A 5 17.11 3.83 16.13
N ASP A 6 17.97 3.34 17.00
CA ASP A 6 19.41 3.39 16.79
C ASP A 6 19.86 2.45 15.67
N THR A 7 20.54 3.02 14.68
CA THR A 7 21.07 2.31 13.50
C THR A 7 22.60 2.33 13.44
N SER A 8 23.28 2.77 14.51
CA SER A 8 24.75 2.97 14.51
C SER A 8 25.55 1.70 14.17
N ASP A 9 25.04 0.54 14.59
CA ASP A 9 25.64 -0.77 14.36
C ASP A 9 25.15 -1.46 13.08
N LEU A 10 24.35 -0.77 12.24
CA LEU A 10 23.79 -1.33 11.02
C LEU A 10 24.51 -0.80 9.77
N ASP A 11 24.68 -1.67 8.79
CA ASP A 11 25.28 -1.30 7.49
C ASP A 11 24.42 -0.28 6.73
N CYS A 12 23.10 -0.46 6.76
CA CYS A 12 22.12 0.48 6.17
C CYS A 12 21.49 1.32 7.29
N ARG A 13 21.60 2.65 7.18
CA ARG A 13 21.11 3.62 8.19
C ARG A 13 20.13 4.63 7.62
N ILE A 14 19.67 4.41 6.39
CA ILE A 14 18.80 5.31 5.66
C ILE A 14 17.46 4.66 5.34
N GLY A 15 16.41 5.47 5.31
CA GLY A 15 15.05 5.06 4.97
C GLY A 15 14.14 6.27 4.82
N GLY A 16 13.06 6.12 4.07
CA GLY A 16 12.01 7.11 3.89
C GLY A 16 10.95 7.00 4.96
N GLU A 17 11.23 7.53 6.16
CA GLU A 17 10.25 7.60 7.26
C GLU A 17 9.19 8.65 6.98
N VAL A 18 7.93 8.35 7.30
CA VAL A 18 6.87 9.36 7.38
C VAL A 18 7.08 10.18 8.66
N LYS A 19 7.27 11.49 8.50
CA LYS A 19 7.52 12.43 9.60
C LYS A 19 6.33 13.39 9.73
N GLU A 20 6.18 13.98 10.92
CA GLU A 20 5.17 15.00 11.20
C GLU A 20 3.73 14.52 10.88
N PHE A 21 3.46 13.23 11.11
CA PHE A 21 2.16 12.61 10.88
C PHE A 21 1.43 12.41 12.20
N ASP A 22 0.25 13.00 12.31
CA ASP A 22 -0.65 12.84 13.44
C ASP A 22 -1.92 12.09 13.03
N ILE A 23 -2.06 10.86 13.51
CA ILE A 23 -3.25 10.04 13.25
C ILE A 23 -4.51 10.59 13.94
N GLU A 24 -4.37 11.42 14.99
CA GLU A 24 -5.50 11.97 15.72
C GLU A 24 -6.30 12.98 14.89
N GLU A 25 -5.73 13.49 13.79
CA GLU A 25 -6.47 14.28 12.79
C GLU A 25 -7.55 13.46 12.06
N TYR A 26 -7.45 12.13 12.06
CA TYR A 26 -8.30 11.21 11.29
C TYR A 26 -9.17 10.32 12.15
N ILE A 27 -8.64 9.79 13.25
CA ILE A 27 -9.33 8.85 14.14
C ILE A 27 -8.98 9.14 15.61
N SER A 28 -9.78 8.62 16.53
CA SER A 28 -9.51 8.77 17.95
C SER A 28 -8.23 8.04 18.38
N ILE A 29 -7.52 8.58 19.37
CA ILE A 29 -6.34 7.92 19.97
C ILE A 29 -6.65 6.51 20.47
N LYS A 30 -7.89 6.26 20.92
CA LYS A 30 -8.35 4.96 21.38
C LYS A 30 -8.38 3.93 20.26
N GLU A 31 -8.78 4.33 19.07
CA GLU A 31 -8.79 3.48 17.87
C GLU A 31 -7.36 3.29 17.34
N ALA A 32 -6.58 4.37 17.27
CA ALA A 32 -5.18 4.33 16.82
C ALA A 32 -4.33 3.36 17.64
N ARG A 33 -4.49 3.33 18.97
CA ARG A 33 -3.75 2.40 19.85
C ARG A 33 -4.02 0.90 19.61
N ARG A 34 -4.98 0.56 18.76
CA ARG A 34 -5.32 -0.82 18.39
C ARG A 34 -4.74 -1.24 17.05
N MET A 35 -4.01 -0.36 16.39
CA MET A 35 -3.51 -0.49 15.02
C MET A 35 -1.99 -0.30 15.00
N ASP A 36 -1.31 -1.05 14.16
CA ASP A 36 0.08 -0.77 13.79
C ASP A 36 0.15 0.44 12.84
N LEU A 37 1.32 1.06 12.71
CA LEU A 37 1.54 2.27 11.90
C LEU A 37 1.14 2.12 10.43
N PHE A 38 1.34 0.94 9.81
CA PHE A 38 0.89 0.74 8.44
C PHE A 38 -0.62 0.94 8.28
N MET A 39 -1.38 0.59 9.31
CA MET A 39 -2.83 0.81 9.31
C MET A 39 -3.16 2.30 9.50
N HIS A 40 -2.38 3.02 10.34
CA HIS A 40 -2.56 4.47 10.48
C HIS A 40 -2.43 5.19 9.14
N TYR A 41 -1.36 4.90 8.39
CA TYR A 41 -1.14 5.50 7.08
C TYR A 41 -2.23 5.12 6.09
N GLY A 42 -2.61 3.84 6.04
CA GLY A 42 -3.65 3.34 5.14
C GLY A 42 -5.03 3.93 5.43
N VAL A 43 -5.40 4.04 6.71
CA VAL A 43 -6.66 4.65 7.13
C VAL A 43 -6.68 6.14 6.81
N ALA A 44 -5.63 6.89 7.13
CA ALA A 44 -5.55 8.31 6.84
C ALA A 44 -5.63 8.59 5.33
N ALA A 45 -4.87 7.86 4.50
CA ALA A 45 -4.91 8.00 3.05
C ALA A 45 -6.29 7.65 2.48
N ALA A 46 -6.94 6.59 3.00
CA ALA A 46 -8.28 6.21 2.56
C ALA A 46 -9.33 7.27 2.92
N LEU A 47 -9.27 7.84 4.13
CA LEU A 47 -10.19 8.90 4.53
C LEU A 47 -10.00 10.18 3.69
N GLN A 48 -8.76 10.53 3.34
CA GLN A 48 -8.47 11.63 2.42
C GLN A 48 -9.04 11.36 1.01
N ALA A 49 -8.82 10.16 0.45
CA ALA A 49 -9.36 9.79 -0.85
C ALA A 49 -10.90 9.80 -0.89
N ILE A 50 -11.54 9.30 0.17
CA ILE A 50 -13.00 9.32 0.32
C ILE A 50 -13.54 10.76 0.37
N ALA A 51 -12.87 11.64 1.13
CA ALA A 51 -13.26 13.04 1.24
C ALA A 51 -13.06 13.79 -0.09
N ASP A 52 -11.94 13.58 -0.77
CA ASP A 52 -11.66 14.16 -2.09
C ASP A 52 -12.68 13.73 -3.14
N ALA A 53 -13.02 12.43 -3.16
CA ALA A 53 -14.07 11.89 -4.02
C ALA A 53 -15.48 12.30 -3.60
N LYS A 54 -15.66 12.97 -2.45
CA LYS A 54 -16.97 13.37 -1.89
C LYS A 54 -17.95 12.20 -1.76
N LEU A 55 -17.44 11.04 -1.37
CA LEU A 55 -18.31 9.84 -1.23
C LEU A 55 -19.26 9.95 -0.02
N ASP A 56 -18.83 10.64 1.05
CA ASP A 56 -19.67 10.85 2.24
C ASP A 56 -20.90 11.73 1.92
N ASP A 57 -20.78 12.62 0.94
CA ASP A 57 -21.82 13.54 0.50
C ASP A 57 -22.61 13.01 -0.72
N ALA A 58 -22.25 11.83 -1.23
CA ALA A 58 -22.86 11.29 -2.45
C ALA A 58 -24.33 10.90 -2.20
N PRO A 59 -25.29 11.58 -2.85
CA PRO A 59 -26.70 11.25 -2.69
C PRO A 59 -26.96 9.84 -3.24
N HIS A 60 -27.65 9.02 -2.45
CA HIS A 60 -28.10 7.68 -2.86
C HIS A 60 -26.96 6.67 -3.12
N LEU A 61 -25.77 6.87 -2.54
CA LEU A 61 -24.67 5.90 -2.62
C LEU A 61 -25.12 4.55 -2.01
N ASP A 62 -25.19 3.53 -2.84
CA ASP A 62 -25.47 2.17 -2.36
C ASP A 62 -24.22 1.59 -1.70
N LYS A 63 -24.17 1.64 -0.38
CA LYS A 63 -23.03 1.15 0.41
C LYS A 63 -22.76 -0.35 0.25
N THR A 64 -23.74 -1.14 -0.22
CA THR A 64 -23.56 -2.56 -0.52
C THR A 64 -22.73 -2.79 -1.78
N ARG A 65 -22.58 -1.75 -2.60
CA ARG A 65 -21.82 -1.75 -3.84
C ARG A 65 -20.50 -0.95 -3.76
N VAL A 66 -20.12 -0.52 -2.54
CA VAL A 66 -18.82 0.11 -2.29
C VAL A 66 -17.85 -0.93 -1.70
N GLY A 67 -16.85 -1.32 -2.47
CA GLY A 67 -15.78 -2.22 -2.03
C GLY A 67 -14.62 -1.47 -1.37
N VAL A 68 -13.88 -2.17 -0.51
CA VAL A 68 -12.61 -1.68 0.05
C VAL A 68 -11.54 -2.75 -0.14
N ILE A 69 -10.55 -2.45 -0.98
CA ILE A 69 -9.47 -3.38 -1.33
C ILE A 69 -8.14 -2.64 -1.13
N ILE A 70 -7.57 -2.72 0.07
CA ILE A 70 -6.31 -2.05 0.42
C ILE A 70 -5.36 -3.12 0.95
N GLY A 71 -4.19 -3.23 0.32
CA GLY A 71 -3.22 -4.24 0.62
C GLY A 71 -2.03 -3.75 1.42
N SER A 72 -1.29 -4.71 1.97
CA SER A 72 0.03 -4.51 2.58
C SER A 72 0.89 -5.74 2.31
N GLY A 73 2.15 -5.54 1.98
CA GLY A 73 3.08 -6.62 1.67
C GLY A 73 3.49 -7.40 2.91
N ILE A 74 3.71 -6.71 4.04
CA ILE A 74 4.23 -7.30 5.28
C ILE A 74 3.22 -7.17 6.44
N GLY A 75 2.42 -6.12 6.44
CA GLY A 75 1.51 -5.83 7.55
C GLY A 75 2.24 -5.32 8.80
N GLY A 76 1.75 -5.67 9.98
CA GLY A 76 2.19 -5.12 11.26
C GLY A 76 3.48 -5.71 11.82
N ILE A 77 4.57 -5.70 11.07
CA ILE A 77 5.87 -6.23 11.49
C ILE A 77 6.42 -5.51 12.74
N SER A 78 6.17 -4.21 12.85
CA SER A 78 6.60 -3.40 13.99
C SER A 78 5.88 -3.80 15.27
N ASN A 79 4.57 -4.06 15.19
CA ASN A 79 3.78 -4.54 16.32
C ASN A 79 4.20 -5.95 16.75
N ILE A 80 4.46 -6.85 15.79
CA ILE A 80 4.97 -8.21 16.05
C ILE A 80 6.28 -8.12 16.82
N GLN A 81 7.24 -7.31 16.33
CA GLN A 81 8.53 -7.14 16.96
C GLN A 81 8.39 -6.55 18.37
N ALA A 82 7.61 -5.49 18.54
CA ALA A 82 7.43 -4.82 19.82
C ALA A 82 6.83 -5.77 20.88
N VAL A 83 5.81 -6.54 20.52
CA VAL A 83 5.18 -7.51 21.44
C VAL A 83 6.15 -8.63 21.81
N LEU A 84 6.90 -9.18 20.83
CA LEU A 84 7.87 -10.24 21.10
C LEU A 84 8.97 -9.78 22.06
N LEU A 85 9.57 -8.63 21.80
CA LEU A 85 10.60 -8.06 22.67
C LEU A 85 10.06 -7.71 24.09
N GLY A 86 8.83 -7.20 24.18
CA GLY A 86 8.20 -6.90 25.45
C GLY A 86 7.90 -8.16 26.28
N LEU A 87 7.54 -9.27 25.63
CA LEU A 87 7.38 -10.57 26.31
C LEU A 87 8.74 -11.14 26.79
N GLU A 88 9.76 -11.08 25.95
CA GLU A 88 11.11 -11.55 26.27
C GLU A 88 11.71 -10.81 27.47
N LYS A 89 11.52 -9.48 27.53
CA LYS A 89 12.00 -8.64 28.65
C LYS A 89 11.09 -8.66 29.87
N GLU A 90 10.02 -9.45 29.87
CA GLU A 90 8.99 -9.49 30.91
C GLU A 90 8.25 -8.14 31.16
N GLU A 91 8.39 -7.18 30.23
CA GLU A 91 7.67 -5.90 30.27
C GLU A 91 6.19 -6.06 29.94
N ILE A 92 5.84 -7.07 29.13
CA ILE A 92 4.47 -7.46 28.77
C ILE A 92 4.15 -8.81 29.42
N LYS A 93 3.15 -8.83 30.31
CA LYS A 93 2.66 -10.06 30.94
C LYS A 93 1.52 -10.73 30.18
N ARG A 94 0.83 -9.99 29.31
CA ARG A 94 -0.31 -10.47 28.51
C ARG A 94 -0.35 -9.75 27.17
N VAL A 95 -0.52 -10.52 26.10
CA VAL A 95 -0.74 -9.97 24.77
C VAL A 95 -2.11 -9.31 24.68
N SER A 96 -2.19 -8.14 24.06
CA SER A 96 -3.43 -7.42 23.84
C SER A 96 -4.42 -8.24 22.99
N PRO A 97 -5.73 -8.23 23.27
CA PRO A 97 -6.74 -8.84 22.37
C PRO A 97 -6.78 -8.15 20.99
N PHE A 98 -6.22 -6.96 20.88
CA PHE A 98 -6.10 -6.23 19.61
C PHE A 98 -4.80 -6.54 18.86
N PHE A 99 -3.93 -7.42 19.37
CA PHE A 99 -2.67 -7.75 18.70
C PHE A 99 -2.91 -8.29 17.28
N ILE A 100 -3.71 -9.32 17.13
CA ILE A 100 -4.01 -9.88 15.81
C ILE A 100 -4.75 -8.86 14.93
N PRO A 101 -5.89 -8.27 15.36
CA PRO A 101 -6.56 -7.25 14.55
C PRO A 101 -5.70 -6.04 14.18
N GLY A 102 -4.73 -5.66 15.02
CA GLY A 102 -3.81 -4.56 14.75
C GLY A 102 -2.60 -4.92 13.89
N THR A 103 -2.47 -6.18 13.48
CA THR A 103 -1.28 -6.69 12.79
C THR A 103 -1.56 -7.18 11.37
N ILE A 104 -2.72 -7.82 11.14
CA ILE A 104 -3.02 -8.46 9.85
C ILE A 104 -3.41 -7.44 8.78
N SER A 105 -2.94 -7.67 7.55
CA SER A 105 -2.98 -6.71 6.44
C SER A 105 -4.40 -6.29 6.01
N ASN A 106 -5.40 -7.18 6.14
CA ASN A 106 -6.76 -6.90 5.69
C ASN A 106 -7.55 -5.95 6.60
N LEU A 107 -7.02 -5.59 7.76
CA LEU A 107 -7.77 -4.75 8.72
C LEU A 107 -7.69 -3.25 8.41
N ILE A 108 -6.87 -2.80 7.46
CA ILE A 108 -7.05 -1.46 6.88
C ILE A 108 -8.43 -1.40 6.21
N ALA A 109 -8.69 -2.32 5.29
CA ALA A 109 -9.97 -2.42 4.59
C ALA A 109 -11.14 -2.63 5.55
N GLY A 110 -10.97 -3.51 6.56
CA GLY A 110 -11.98 -3.77 7.58
C GLY A 110 -12.35 -2.52 8.40
N ASN A 111 -11.36 -1.75 8.84
CA ASN A 111 -11.61 -0.52 9.60
C ASN A 111 -12.33 0.55 8.78
N ILE A 112 -11.92 0.77 7.52
CA ILE A 112 -12.60 1.72 6.61
C ILE A 112 -14.04 1.29 6.38
N ALA A 113 -14.30 0.01 6.13
CA ALA A 113 -15.66 -0.51 5.95
C ALA A 113 -16.53 -0.25 7.17
N ILE A 114 -16.02 -0.47 8.39
CA ILE A 114 -16.73 -0.18 9.64
C ILE A 114 -17.01 1.33 9.78
N MET A 115 -16.00 2.17 9.58
CA MET A 115 -16.11 3.62 9.73
C MET A 115 -17.13 4.24 8.79
N LYS A 116 -17.20 3.75 7.54
CA LYS A 116 -18.04 4.32 6.49
C LYS A 116 -19.34 3.55 6.25
N GLY A 117 -19.47 2.37 6.85
CA GLY A 117 -20.61 1.47 6.63
C GLY A 117 -20.61 0.86 5.25
N TYR A 118 -19.44 0.68 4.59
CA TYR A 118 -19.35 0.05 3.28
C TYR A 118 -19.47 -1.47 3.40
N GLN A 119 -20.33 -2.08 2.59
CA GLN A 119 -20.76 -3.47 2.70
C GLN A 119 -20.46 -4.28 1.43
N GLY A 120 -19.78 -3.68 0.45
CA GLY A 120 -19.29 -4.39 -0.73
C GLY A 120 -18.14 -5.32 -0.41
N VAL A 121 -17.41 -5.77 -1.42
CA VAL A 121 -16.24 -6.65 -1.24
C VAL A 121 -15.19 -6.00 -0.32
N ASN A 122 -14.61 -6.81 0.59
CA ASN A 122 -13.65 -6.32 1.58
C ASN A 122 -12.56 -7.35 1.79
N TYR A 123 -11.36 -7.07 1.27
CA TYR A 123 -10.19 -7.93 1.43
C TYR A 123 -8.88 -7.17 1.20
N SER A 124 -7.77 -7.85 1.43
CA SER A 124 -6.43 -7.34 1.19
C SER A 124 -5.68 -8.26 0.24
N ILE A 125 -4.89 -7.68 -0.63
CA ILE A 125 -3.90 -8.39 -1.43
C ILE A 125 -2.55 -8.28 -0.74
N SER A 126 -1.72 -9.31 -0.88
CA SER A 126 -0.33 -9.30 -0.46
C SER A 126 0.51 -9.90 -1.57
N SER A 127 1.22 -9.05 -2.29
CA SER A 127 2.11 -9.39 -3.40
C SER A 127 3.36 -8.51 -3.41
N ALA A 128 3.96 -8.37 -2.22
CA ALA A 128 5.16 -7.56 -1.98
C ALA A 128 4.99 -6.10 -2.48
N CYS A 129 5.98 -5.54 -3.18
CA CYS A 129 5.95 -4.15 -3.68
C CYS A 129 4.83 -3.88 -4.70
N THR A 130 4.26 -4.92 -5.31
CA THR A 130 3.18 -4.81 -6.31
C THR A 130 1.79 -4.77 -5.67
N THR A 131 1.69 -4.94 -4.36
CA THR A 131 0.43 -5.05 -3.62
C THR A 131 -0.58 -3.94 -3.95
N GLY A 132 -0.12 -2.67 -3.94
CA GLY A 132 -0.98 -1.53 -4.26
C GLY A 132 -1.50 -1.57 -5.69
N THR A 133 -0.65 -1.89 -6.65
CA THR A 133 -1.01 -2.03 -8.07
C THR A 133 -2.02 -3.17 -8.28
N HIS A 134 -1.80 -4.32 -7.66
CA HIS A 134 -2.74 -5.43 -7.72
C HIS A 134 -4.09 -5.11 -7.06
N SER A 135 -4.08 -4.39 -5.94
CA SER A 135 -5.34 -3.93 -5.29
C SER A 135 -6.16 -3.03 -6.22
N ILE A 136 -5.49 -2.10 -6.92
CA ILE A 136 -6.12 -1.22 -7.92
C ILE A 136 -6.64 -2.04 -9.11
N GLY A 137 -5.82 -2.97 -9.63
CA GLY A 137 -6.21 -3.83 -10.75
C GLY A 137 -7.39 -4.73 -10.45
N ASP A 138 -7.42 -5.39 -9.29
CA ASP A 138 -8.56 -6.20 -8.86
C ASP A 138 -9.83 -5.35 -8.67
N SER A 139 -9.69 -4.15 -8.10
CA SER A 139 -10.80 -3.20 -7.97
C SER A 139 -11.37 -2.80 -9.33
N PHE A 140 -10.50 -2.53 -10.30
CA PHE A 140 -10.89 -2.26 -11.68
C PHE A 140 -11.69 -3.42 -12.29
N LEU A 141 -11.20 -4.65 -12.16
CA LEU A 141 -11.88 -5.84 -12.66
C LEU A 141 -13.24 -6.09 -11.96
N MET A 142 -13.34 -5.78 -10.67
CA MET A 142 -14.61 -5.88 -9.93
C MET A 142 -15.65 -4.86 -10.42
N ILE A 143 -15.22 -3.63 -10.71
CA ILE A 143 -16.09 -2.58 -11.28
C ILE A 143 -16.47 -2.96 -12.71
N GLN A 144 -15.50 -3.33 -13.55
CA GLN A 144 -15.73 -3.72 -14.94
C GLN A 144 -16.72 -4.90 -15.08
N SER A 145 -16.65 -5.86 -14.14
CA SER A 145 -17.57 -7.00 -14.08
C SER A 145 -18.92 -6.67 -13.43
N GLY A 146 -19.17 -5.44 -13.02
CA GLY A 146 -20.41 -5.00 -12.41
C GLY A 146 -20.67 -5.56 -11.01
N ARG A 147 -19.64 -6.03 -10.29
CA ARG A 147 -19.77 -6.57 -8.92
C ARG A 147 -19.89 -5.48 -7.88
N ILE A 148 -19.21 -4.35 -8.09
CA ILE A 148 -19.26 -3.14 -7.28
C ILE A 148 -19.30 -1.92 -8.20
N ASP A 149 -19.74 -0.78 -7.72
CA ASP A 149 -19.77 0.47 -8.47
C ASP A 149 -18.62 1.41 -8.05
N VAL A 150 -18.17 1.28 -6.80
CA VAL A 150 -17.10 2.10 -6.22
C VAL A 150 -16.13 1.21 -5.47
N ALA A 151 -14.83 1.52 -5.55
CA ALA A 151 -13.80 0.88 -4.75
C ALA A 151 -12.88 1.93 -4.11
N VAL A 152 -12.66 1.80 -2.80
CA VAL A 152 -11.55 2.45 -2.09
C VAL A 152 -10.38 1.47 -2.12
N THR A 153 -9.30 1.81 -2.83
CA THR A 153 -8.27 0.84 -3.18
C THR A 153 -6.85 1.43 -3.15
N GLY A 154 -5.87 0.59 -2.88
CA GLY A 154 -4.48 1.00 -2.83
C GLY A 154 -3.62 0.10 -1.97
N GLY A 155 -2.58 0.68 -1.38
CA GLY A 155 -1.65 -0.03 -0.52
C GLY A 155 -1.08 0.84 0.60
N SER A 156 -0.61 0.19 1.64
CA SER A 156 0.04 0.83 2.78
C SER A 156 1.10 -0.09 3.38
N GLU A 157 2.25 0.49 3.74
CA GLU A 157 3.36 -0.26 4.31
C GLU A 157 4.11 0.56 5.36
N CYS A 158 4.60 -0.09 6.43
CA CYS A 158 5.48 0.50 7.42
C CYS A 158 6.56 -0.49 7.86
N PRO A 159 7.55 -0.78 6.98
CA PRO A 159 8.55 -1.79 7.23
C PRO A 159 9.77 -1.27 8.02
N ILE A 160 9.88 0.05 8.28
CA ILE A 160 11.05 0.65 8.94
C ILE A 160 11.01 0.35 10.44
N SER A 161 11.54 -0.82 10.77
CA SER A 161 11.80 -1.31 12.13
C SER A 161 13.15 -2.03 12.13
N PRO A 162 13.78 -2.29 13.28
CA PRO A 162 15.01 -3.09 13.33
C PRO A 162 14.89 -4.40 12.58
N LEU A 163 13.80 -5.16 12.79
CA LEU A 163 13.58 -6.44 12.10
C LEU A 163 13.39 -6.28 10.59
N GLY A 164 12.59 -5.30 10.16
CA GLY A 164 12.34 -5.02 8.75
C GLY A 164 13.61 -4.58 8.03
N LEU A 165 14.35 -3.63 8.61
CA LEU A 165 15.60 -3.13 8.03
C LEU A 165 16.65 -4.24 7.93
N MET A 166 16.87 -5.02 8.99
CA MET A 166 17.82 -6.13 9.00
C MET A 166 17.42 -7.24 8.02
N GLY A 167 16.12 -7.54 7.92
CA GLY A 167 15.59 -8.52 6.97
C GLY A 167 15.91 -8.15 5.52
N PHE A 168 15.66 -6.91 5.13
CA PHE A 168 16.01 -6.43 3.80
C PHE A 168 17.52 -6.27 3.60
N ALA A 169 18.27 -5.84 4.61
CA ALA A 169 19.74 -5.78 4.55
C ALA A 169 20.36 -7.15 4.28
N ALA A 170 19.82 -8.21 4.89
CA ALA A 170 20.29 -9.59 4.67
C ALA A 170 20.14 -10.05 3.21
N THR A 171 19.21 -9.48 2.44
CA THR A 171 19.07 -9.76 0.99
C THR A 171 20.08 -9.01 0.13
N ARG A 172 20.87 -8.11 0.72
CA ARG A 172 21.81 -7.21 0.03
C ARG A 172 21.19 -6.35 -1.06
N ALA A 173 19.91 -6.01 -0.88
CA ALA A 173 19.16 -5.24 -1.86
C ALA A 173 19.03 -3.74 -1.49
N LEU A 174 19.40 -3.36 -0.25
CA LEU A 174 19.35 -1.97 0.21
C LEU A 174 20.55 -1.15 -0.26
N SER A 175 20.31 0.12 -0.53
CA SER A 175 21.39 1.10 -0.72
C SER A 175 22.12 1.34 0.60
N LEU A 176 23.45 1.34 0.54
CA LEU A 176 24.34 1.65 1.66
C LEU A 176 24.92 3.07 1.57
N ARG A 177 24.29 3.95 0.79
CA ARG A 177 24.74 5.35 0.60
C ARG A 177 24.34 6.22 1.82
N ASN A 178 24.90 5.86 2.98
CA ASN A 178 24.59 6.53 4.26
C ASN A 178 25.11 7.96 4.36
N ASP A 179 26.13 8.29 3.56
CA ASP A 179 26.79 9.60 3.46
C ASP A 179 26.00 10.59 2.55
N ASP A 180 25.11 10.08 1.70
CA ASP A 180 24.26 10.88 0.83
C ASP A 180 22.82 10.29 0.81
N PRO A 181 22.06 10.41 1.92
CA PRO A 181 20.72 9.83 2.02
C PRO A 181 19.72 10.35 0.98
N GLU A 182 19.80 11.62 0.62
CA GLU A 182 18.88 12.27 -0.33
C GLU A 182 19.15 11.80 -1.76
N GLY A 183 20.41 11.51 -2.12
CA GLY A 183 20.81 10.98 -3.42
C GLY A 183 20.82 9.45 -3.51
N ALA A 184 20.39 8.71 -2.45
CA ALA A 184 20.49 7.26 -2.40
C ALA A 184 19.44 6.56 -3.28
N SER A 185 18.20 7.08 -3.32
CA SER A 185 17.14 6.56 -4.20
C SER A 185 17.32 7.15 -5.60
N ARG A 186 17.86 6.35 -6.51
CA ARG A 186 18.22 6.79 -7.86
C ARG A 186 17.92 5.71 -8.91
N PRO A 187 16.63 5.42 -9.16
CA PRO A 187 16.24 4.41 -10.14
C PRO A 187 16.79 4.77 -11.54
N TRP A 188 17.17 3.74 -12.31
CA TRP A 188 17.79 3.80 -13.65
C TRP A 188 19.17 4.48 -13.72
N ASP A 189 19.66 5.08 -12.65
CA ASP A 189 21.01 5.65 -12.61
C ASP A 189 22.08 4.54 -12.69
N VAL A 190 23.20 4.84 -13.37
CA VAL A 190 24.32 3.89 -13.50
C VAL A 190 24.97 3.58 -12.15
N ASP A 191 24.99 4.55 -11.23
CA ASP A 191 25.59 4.45 -9.90
C ASP A 191 24.62 4.01 -8.80
N ARG A 192 23.42 3.50 -9.18
CA ARG A 192 22.49 2.94 -8.21
C ARG A 192 23.08 1.70 -7.54
N ASN A 193 22.92 1.58 -6.25
CA ASN A 193 23.51 0.49 -5.45
C ASN A 193 22.50 -0.25 -4.56
N GLY A 194 21.22 -0.13 -4.84
CA GLY A 194 20.14 -0.76 -4.09
C GLY A 194 18.95 0.18 -3.94
N PHE A 195 17.88 -0.29 -3.33
CA PHE A 195 16.71 0.55 -3.04
C PHE A 195 16.80 1.15 -1.63
N VAL A 196 16.07 2.22 -1.40
CA VAL A 196 15.88 2.82 -0.06
C VAL A 196 14.55 2.33 0.48
N ILE A 197 14.58 1.68 1.65
CA ILE A 197 13.36 1.24 2.33
C ILE A 197 12.49 2.46 2.67
N GLY A 198 11.20 2.39 2.36
CA GLY A 198 10.25 3.47 2.60
C GLY A 198 8.98 2.99 3.29
N GLU A 199 8.23 3.92 3.84
CA GLU A 199 6.92 3.68 4.42
C GLU A 199 5.92 4.73 3.95
N GLY A 200 4.64 4.42 4.04
CA GLY A 200 3.56 5.31 3.64
C GLY A 200 2.35 4.57 3.09
N ALA A 201 1.41 5.32 2.55
CA ALA A 201 0.22 4.80 1.91
C ALA A 201 -0.17 5.61 0.66
N GLY A 202 -0.75 4.93 -0.31
CA GLY A 202 -1.42 5.53 -1.46
C GLY A 202 -2.79 4.87 -1.66
N VAL A 203 -3.84 5.67 -1.67
CA VAL A 203 -5.22 5.18 -1.84
C VAL A 203 -5.93 6.03 -2.89
N LEU A 204 -6.68 5.35 -3.74
CA LEU A 204 -7.53 5.92 -4.78
C LEU A 204 -8.98 5.52 -4.54
N VAL A 205 -9.90 6.32 -5.07
CA VAL A 205 -11.29 5.92 -5.29
C VAL A 205 -11.44 5.64 -6.77
N LEU A 206 -11.74 4.40 -7.11
CA LEU A 206 -12.20 4.01 -8.45
C LEU A 206 -13.73 3.96 -8.45
N GLU A 207 -14.32 4.41 -9.53
CA GLU A 207 -15.78 4.47 -9.65
C GLU A 207 -16.18 4.17 -11.09
N GLU A 208 -17.30 3.47 -11.25
CA GLU A 208 -17.88 3.24 -12.57
C GLU A 208 -18.20 4.59 -13.23
N TYR A 209 -17.87 4.71 -14.50
CA TYR A 209 -17.86 5.99 -15.21
C TYR A 209 -19.23 6.71 -15.23
N GLU A 210 -20.31 6.00 -15.59
CA GLU A 210 -21.64 6.61 -15.63
C GLU A 210 -22.18 6.89 -14.21
N HIS A 211 -21.82 6.06 -13.22
CA HIS A 211 -22.11 6.32 -11.81
C HIS A 211 -21.44 7.62 -11.35
N ALA A 212 -20.16 7.82 -11.65
CA ALA A 212 -19.42 9.04 -11.33
C ALA A 212 -20.03 10.27 -11.98
N LYS A 213 -20.37 10.19 -13.27
CA LYS A 213 -21.04 11.26 -14.01
C LYS A 213 -22.42 11.62 -13.46
N ALA A 214 -23.21 10.62 -13.11
CA ALA A 214 -24.58 10.84 -12.59
C ALA A 214 -24.60 11.68 -11.29
N ARG A 215 -23.53 11.59 -10.48
CA ARG A 215 -23.37 12.41 -9.28
C ARG A 215 -22.49 13.66 -9.46
N ASN A 216 -22.08 13.97 -10.70
CA ASN A 216 -21.15 15.06 -11.04
C ASN A 216 -19.82 14.98 -10.27
N ALA A 217 -19.26 13.78 -10.13
CA ALA A 217 -17.96 13.57 -9.53
C ALA A 217 -16.85 14.26 -10.34
N HIS A 218 -15.80 14.75 -9.65
CA HIS A 218 -14.60 15.17 -10.33
C HIS A 218 -13.80 13.93 -10.76
N ILE A 219 -13.59 13.78 -12.06
CA ILE A 219 -12.86 12.67 -12.66
C ILE A 219 -11.47 13.16 -13.03
N TYR A 220 -10.43 12.62 -12.41
CA TYR A 220 -9.03 12.95 -12.71
C TYR A 220 -8.53 12.26 -13.98
N ALA A 221 -8.90 10.99 -14.16
CA ALA A 221 -8.49 10.16 -15.29
C ALA A 221 -9.42 8.95 -15.42
N GLU A 222 -9.34 8.28 -16.55
CA GLU A 222 -9.97 6.99 -16.79
C GLU A 222 -8.91 5.88 -16.71
N LEU A 223 -9.19 4.81 -15.95
CA LEU A 223 -8.38 3.59 -15.94
C LEU A 223 -8.90 2.68 -17.05
N LEU A 224 -8.11 2.53 -18.11
CA LEU A 224 -8.54 1.85 -19.34
C LEU A 224 -8.24 0.36 -19.34
N GLY A 225 -7.21 -0.09 -18.64
CA GLY A 225 -6.83 -1.49 -18.62
C GLY A 225 -5.82 -1.82 -17.53
N TYR A 226 -5.71 -3.10 -17.24
CA TYR A 226 -4.83 -3.66 -16.22
C TYR A 226 -4.06 -4.86 -16.78
N GLY A 227 -2.77 -4.94 -16.50
CA GLY A 227 -1.92 -6.04 -16.92
C GLY A 227 -1.02 -6.53 -15.80
N ALA A 228 -1.01 -7.83 -15.60
CA ALA A 228 -0.11 -8.50 -14.68
C ALA A 228 0.64 -9.63 -15.37
N SER A 229 1.81 -9.98 -14.86
CA SER A 229 2.65 -11.09 -15.30
C SER A 229 3.53 -11.59 -14.16
N ALA A 230 4.16 -12.73 -14.38
CA ALA A 230 5.19 -13.25 -13.50
C ALA A 230 6.40 -13.66 -14.34
N ASP A 231 7.60 -13.40 -13.82
CA ASP A 231 8.85 -13.75 -14.50
C ASP A 231 9.09 -15.27 -14.54
N ALA A 232 8.58 -16.02 -13.57
CA ALA A 232 8.82 -17.47 -13.40
C ALA A 232 10.31 -17.86 -13.50
N TYR A 233 11.18 -17.02 -12.92
CA TYR A 233 12.63 -17.11 -13.09
C TYR A 233 13.37 -17.29 -11.76
N HIS A 234 13.29 -16.31 -10.86
CA HIS A 234 13.99 -16.30 -9.59
C HIS A 234 13.14 -15.64 -8.51
N ILE A 235 13.38 -15.98 -7.23
CA ILE A 235 12.55 -15.50 -6.13
C ILE A 235 12.63 -13.97 -5.94
N THR A 236 13.74 -13.33 -6.26
CA THR A 236 13.96 -11.89 -6.07
C THR A 236 14.55 -11.16 -7.29
N ALA A 237 15.26 -11.87 -8.20
CA ALA A 237 15.89 -11.26 -9.35
C ALA A 237 14.94 -11.22 -10.56
N PRO A 238 14.80 -10.07 -11.25
CA PRO A 238 14.03 -10.00 -12.49
C PRO A 238 14.72 -10.76 -13.63
N LEU A 239 13.95 -11.11 -14.67
CA LEU A 239 14.49 -11.65 -15.90
C LEU A 239 15.49 -10.67 -16.53
N PRO A 240 16.73 -11.10 -16.87
CA PRO A 240 17.75 -10.21 -17.39
C PRO A 240 17.38 -9.48 -18.69
N ASP A 241 16.52 -10.09 -19.50
CA ASP A 241 16.05 -9.53 -20.79
C ASP A 241 14.80 -8.63 -20.64
N GLY A 242 14.24 -8.51 -19.42
CA GLY A 242 13.05 -7.71 -19.15
C GLY A 242 11.75 -8.23 -19.77
N SER A 243 11.73 -9.46 -20.30
CA SER A 243 10.57 -10.01 -21.01
C SER A 243 9.33 -10.16 -20.13
N GLY A 244 9.50 -10.43 -18.83
CA GLY A 244 8.40 -10.51 -17.87
C GLY A 244 7.71 -9.16 -17.67
N ALA A 245 8.46 -8.10 -17.44
CA ALA A 245 7.91 -6.74 -17.32
C ALA A 245 7.23 -6.29 -18.64
N ALA A 246 7.87 -6.58 -19.80
CA ALA A 246 7.29 -6.30 -21.10
C ALA A 246 5.98 -7.08 -21.35
N LEU A 247 5.83 -8.28 -20.77
CA LEU A 247 4.59 -9.04 -20.84
C LEU A 247 3.47 -8.34 -20.05
N GLY A 248 3.75 -7.87 -18.82
CA GLY A 248 2.79 -7.09 -18.04
C GLY A 248 2.30 -5.84 -18.79
N MET A 249 3.22 -5.09 -19.40
CA MET A 249 2.87 -3.92 -20.22
C MET A 249 1.99 -4.29 -21.42
N ARG A 250 2.33 -5.37 -22.16
CA ARG A 250 1.51 -5.85 -23.27
C ARG A 250 0.11 -6.27 -22.84
N ASN A 251 0.00 -6.95 -21.70
CA ASN A 251 -1.28 -7.35 -21.16
C ASN A 251 -2.16 -6.14 -20.82
N ALA A 252 -1.57 -5.08 -20.21
CA ALA A 252 -2.29 -3.84 -19.92
C ALA A 252 -2.78 -3.14 -21.20
N LEU A 253 -1.93 -3.03 -22.22
CA LEU A 253 -2.31 -2.44 -23.52
C LEU A 253 -3.40 -3.25 -24.23
N GLN A 254 -3.31 -4.57 -24.17
CA GLN A 254 -4.31 -5.47 -24.75
C GLN A 254 -5.66 -5.32 -24.04
N ASP A 255 -5.67 -5.26 -22.70
CA ASP A 255 -6.88 -5.06 -21.90
C ASP A 255 -7.51 -3.70 -22.18
N ALA A 256 -6.68 -2.65 -22.27
CA ALA A 256 -7.12 -1.30 -22.63
C ALA A 256 -7.56 -1.13 -24.11
N GLY A 257 -7.25 -2.08 -24.99
CA GLY A 257 -7.54 -1.98 -26.42
C GLY A 257 -6.75 -0.91 -27.17
N ILE A 258 -5.58 -0.49 -26.65
CA ILE A 258 -4.72 0.55 -27.23
C ILE A 258 -3.39 -0.05 -27.73
N LYS A 259 -2.69 0.71 -28.57
CA LYS A 259 -1.39 0.31 -29.16
C LYS A 259 -0.23 0.95 -28.40
N PRO A 260 0.99 0.37 -28.44
CA PRO A 260 2.16 0.97 -27.81
C PRO A 260 2.46 2.42 -28.25
N MET A 261 2.10 2.79 -29.49
CA MET A 261 2.31 4.15 -30.01
C MET A 261 1.30 5.18 -29.48
N ASP A 262 0.25 4.73 -28.80
CA ASP A 262 -0.75 5.59 -28.15
C ASP A 262 -0.35 5.95 -26.71
N VAL A 263 0.81 5.44 -26.25
CA VAL A 263 1.35 5.71 -24.90
C VAL A 263 2.34 6.87 -24.98
N ASP A 264 2.03 7.95 -24.30
CA ASP A 264 2.87 9.15 -24.26
C ASP A 264 3.94 9.08 -23.17
N TYR A 265 3.70 8.32 -22.09
CA TYR A 265 4.58 8.26 -20.92
C TYR A 265 4.52 6.89 -20.21
N ILE A 266 5.68 6.44 -19.65
CA ILE A 266 5.84 5.23 -18.85
C ILE A 266 6.52 5.60 -17.52
#